data_22c3e2a451fa7e1fbdadae4dc52c8dae
#
_entry.id   22c3e2a451fa7e1fbdadae4dc52c8dae
#
_cell.length_a   1.000
_cell.length_b   1.000
_cell.length_c   1.000
_cell.angle_alpha   90.00
_cell.angle_beta   90.00
_cell.angle_gamma   90.00
#
_symmetry.space_group_name_H-M   'P 1'
#
loop_
_entity.id
_entity.type
_entity.pdbx_description
1 polymer ?
#
loop_
_entity_poly.entity_id
_entity_poly.type
_entity_poly.pdbx_seq_one_letter_code
_entity_poly.pdbx_strand_id
1 'polypeptide(L)'
;MGHYKHDASALKVHFMVGAAHKFHGPKGIGFLYAKAGTKFSPLMHGGAQERNQRGGTENVYGMVGIAKALEMAYSAMDEHATYIKGLKAYFIEGLQKQFPGISFNGASGDVDNSLYTVLNVRFPSVADGDMLLFQLDIEKISASGGSACSSGTSVGSHVLSALNPTATGAAVRFSFSKNNTRTEIDRVLEVLKKIVS
;
A
#
# COMPACT_ATOMS: atom_id res chain seq x y z
N MET A 1 -4.68 8.22 3.63
CA MET A 1 -5.84 8.24 4.53
C MET A 1 -5.84 6.97 5.37
N GLY A 2 -6.30 7.05 6.64
CA GLY A 2 -6.41 5.90 7.53
C GLY A 2 -5.09 5.42 8.18
N HIS A 3 -3.94 5.91 7.76
CA HIS A 3 -2.63 5.54 8.32
C HIS A 3 -1.91 6.72 8.99
N TYR A 4 -2.20 7.92 8.54
CA TYR A 4 -1.66 9.16 9.09
C TYR A 4 -2.78 10.20 9.17
N LYS A 5 -2.69 11.09 10.15
CA LYS A 5 -3.58 12.26 10.24
C LYS A 5 -3.17 13.27 9.16
N HIS A 6 -4.13 13.73 8.41
CA HIS A 6 -3.92 14.74 7.36
C HIS A 6 -4.74 15.98 7.69
N ASP A 7 -4.05 17.10 7.88
CA ASP A 7 -4.65 18.43 7.94
C ASP A 7 -4.37 19.17 6.63
N ALA A 8 -5.41 19.31 5.81
CA ALA A 8 -5.30 19.93 4.51
C ALA A 8 -4.84 21.40 4.60
N SER A 9 -5.18 22.09 5.70
CA SER A 9 -4.77 23.48 5.93
C SER A 9 -3.26 23.55 6.24
N ALA A 10 -2.76 22.66 7.10
CA ALA A 10 -1.35 22.57 7.42
C ALA A 10 -0.49 22.14 6.23
N LEU A 11 -1.00 21.21 5.42
CA LEU A 11 -0.34 20.74 4.19
C LEU A 11 -0.33 21.79 3.06
N LYS A 12 -1.15 22.83 3.16
CA LYS A 12 -1.28 23.91 2.15
C LYS A 12 -1.56 23.38 0.74
N VAL A 13 -2.30 22.29 0.62
CA VAL A 13 -2.64 21.66 -0.68
C VAL A 13 -3.96 22.23 -1.22
N HIS A 14 -4.07 22.30 -2.55
CA HIS A 14 -5.31 22.70 -3.23
C HIS A 14 -6.26 21.52 -3.44
N PHE A 15 -5.70 20.34 -3.70
CA PHE A 15 -6.45 19.12 -3.92
C PHE A 15 -5.89 17.96 -3.11
N MET A 16 -6.77 17.08 -2.64
CA MET A 16 -6.41 15.81 -2.02
C MET A 16 -7.44 14.76 -2.40
N VAL A 17 -6.98 13.58 -2.77
CA VAL A 17 -7.86 12.46 -3.12
C VAL A 17 -7.73 11.32 -2.12
N GLY A 18 -8.83 10.63 -1.87
CA GLY A 18 -8.85 9.42 -1.07
C GLY A 18 -9.77 8.38 -1.67
N ALA A 19 -9.37 7.11 -1.60
CA ALA A 19 -10.17 5.97 -2.05
C ALA A 19 -10.46 5.06 -0.86
N ALA A 20 -11.74 4.76 -0.63
CA ALA A 20 -12.21 4.03 0.55
C ALA A 20 -11.52 2.67 0.74
N HIS A 21 -11.33 1.92 -0.34
CA HIS A 21 -10.70 0.59 -0.30
C HIS A 21 -9.23 0.60 0.15
N LYS A 22 -8.58 1.76 0.23
CA LYS A 22 -7.20 1.90 0.75
C LYS A 22 -7.14 1.94 2.29
N PHE A 23 -8.29 2.08 2.95
CA PHE A 23 -8.42 2.05 4.41
C PHE A 23 -9.65 1.22 4.84
N HIS A 24 -9.83 0.07 4.21
CA HIS A 24 -10.85 -0.95 4.51
C HIS A 24 -12.31 -0.53 4.29
N GLY A 25 -12.54 0.53 3.51
CA GLY A 25 -13.87 0.93 3.09
C GLY A 25 -14.31 0.25 1.78
N PRO A 26 -15.52 0.55 1.29
CA PRO A 26 -16.07 -0.06 0.08
C PRO A 26 -15.26 0.30 -1.17
N LYS A 27 -15.22 -0.63 -2.14
CA LYS A 27 -14.74 -0.32 -3.50
C LYS A 27 -15.74 0.58 -4.23
N GLY A 28 -15.27 1.32 -5.22
CA GLY A 28 -16.12 2.15 -6.08
C GLY A 28 -16.51 3.51 -5.49
N ILE A 29 -15.96 3.87 -4.33
CA ILE A 29 -16.16 5.19 -3.71
C ILE A 29 -14.84 5.80 -3.27
N GLY A 30 -14.71 7.10 -3.46
CA GLY A 30 -13.62 7.93 -3.02
C GLY A 30 -14.08 9.35 -2.81
N PHE A 31 -13.18 10.26 -2.45
CA PHE A 31 -13.47 11.68 -2.34
C PHE A 31 -12.36 12.52 -2.96
N LEU A 32 -12.76 13.71 -3.39
CA LEU A 32 -11.87 14.80 -3.73
C LEU A 32 -12.06 15.93 -2.72
N TYR A 33 -11.03 16.26 -1.97
CA TYR A 33 -10.95 17.54 -1.28
C TYR A 33 -10.47 18.59 -2.27
N ALA A 34 -11.21 19.69 -2.38
CA ALA A 34 -10.81 20.88 -3.09
C ALA A 34 -10.86 22.07 -2.13
N LYS A 35 -9.74 22.78 -1.99
CA LYS A 35 -9.67 23.98 -1.14
C LYS A 35 -10.65 25.04 -1.65
N ALA A 36 -11.39 25.67 -0.74
CA ALA A 36 -12.35 26.72 -1.08
C ALA A 36 -11.68 27.82 -1.93
N GLY A 37 -12.37 28.24 -2.98
CA GLY A 37 -11.86 29.22 -3.94
C GLY A 37 -10.96 28.66 -5.04
N THR A 38 -10.57 27.37 -4.99
CA THR A 38 -9.84 26.75 -6.08
C THR A 38 -10.76 26.54 -7.29
N LYS A 39 -10.37 27.10 -8.43
CA LYS A 39 -11.11 26.95 -9.68
C LYS A 39 -10.66 25.71 -10.42
N PHE A 40 -11.59 24.87 -10.83
CA PHE A 40 -11.36 23.73 -11.71
C PHE A 40 -12.63 23.44 -12.52
N SER A 41 -12.46 22.82 -13.68
CA SER A 41 -13.58 22.42 -14.52
C SER A 41 -14.01 20.99 -14.19
N PRO A 42 -15.32 20.73 -14.09
CA PRO A 42 -15.81 19.36 -13.91
C PRO A 42 -15.42 18.50 -15.12
N LEU A 43 -14.94 17.28 -14.85
CA LEU A 43 -14.66 16.29 -15.88
C LEU A 43 -15.94 15.52 -16.26
N MET A 44 -16.83 15.28 -15.30
CA MET A 44 -18.10 14.58 -15.51
C MET A 44 -19.26 15.56 -15.51
N HIS A 45 -19.81 15.77 -16.68
CA HIS A 45 -20.94 16.67 -16.87
C HIS A 45 -22.28 15.95 -16.63
N GLY A 46 -23.33 16.69 -16.26
CA GLY A 46 -24.66 16.15 -16.00
C GLY A 46 -25.52 17.11 -15.17
N GLY A 47 -26.21 16.59 -14.18
CA GLY A 47 -26.98 17.39 -13.22
C GLY A 47 -26.09 18.20 -12.27
N ALA A 48 -26.74 18.96 -11.39
CA ALA A 48 -26.09 19.91 -10.47
C ALA A 48 -25.49 19.26 -9.20
N GLN A 49 -25.29 17.94 -9.18
CA GLN A 49 -24.75 17.22 -8.06
C GLN A 49 -23.33 17.73 -7.72
N GLU A 50 -22.92 17.49 -6.48
CA GLU A 50 -21.61 17.93 -5.97
C GLU A 50 -21.32 19.42 -6.27
N ARG A 51 -22.33 20.29 -6.13
CA ARG A 51 -22.24 21.74 -6.40
C ARG A 51 -21.78 22.06 -7.84
N ASN A 52 -22.29 21.32 -8.82
CA ASN A 52 -21.90 21.38 -10.24
C ASN A 52 -20.44 20.93 -10.52
N GLN A 53 -19.78 20.27 -9.58
CA GLN A 53 -18.40 19.82 -9.78
C GLN A 53 -18.31 18.38 -10.32
N ARG A 54 -19.37 17.58 -10.13
CA ARG A 54 -19.41 16.20 -10.61
C ARG A 54 -20.86 15.76 -10.79
N GLY A 55 -21.32 15.65 -12.04
CA GLY A 55 -22.66 15.19 -12.39
C GLY A 55 -22.89 13.70 -12.09
N GLY A 56 -24.15 13.31 -11.96
CA GLY A 56 -24.61 11.96 -11.68
C GLY A 56 -25.11 11.77 -10.26
N THR A 57 -26.10 10.88 -10.09
CA THR A 57 -26.72 10.58 -8.79
C THR A 57 -25.67 10.12 -7.78
N GLU A 58 -25.76 10.62 -6.56
CA GLU A 58 -24.82 10.33 -5.47
C GLU A 58 -24.94 8.87 -5.03
N ASN A 59 -23.80 8.23 -4.81
CA ASN A 59 -23.69 6.92 -4.21
C ASN A 59 -23.79 7.02 -2.67
N VAL A 60 -24.99 7.24 -2.15
CA VAL A 60 -25.22 7.55 -0.73
C VAL A 60 -24.71 6.43 0.20
N TYR A 61 -24.98 5.18 -0.13
CA TYR A 61 -24.47 4.06 0.69
C TYR A 61 -22.94 3.92 0.64
N GLY A 62 -22.33 4.25 -0.49
CA GLY A 62 -20.87 4.36 -0.58
C GLY A 62 -20.31 5.49 0.28
N MET A 63 -21.00 6.66 0.31
CA MET A 63 -20.63 7.79 1.16
C MET A 63 -20.71 7.43 2.65
N VAL A 64 -21.77 6.76 3.08
CA VAL A 64 -21.90 6.26 4.46
C VAL A 64 -20.79 5.27 4.78
N GLY A 65 -20.50 4.34 3.84
CA GLY A 65 -19.44 3.35 4.01
C GLY A 65 -18.04 3.95 4.12
N ILE A 66 -17.69 4.96 3.28
CA ILE A 66 -16.39 5.63 3.38
C ILE A 66 -16.25 6.45 4.66
N ALA A 67 -17.32 7.13 5.08
CA ALA A 67 -17.34 7.90 6.32
C ALA A 67 -17.10 6.99 7.53
N LYS A 68 -17.80 5.85 7.59
CA LYS A 68 -17.62 4.87 8.68
C LYS A 68 -16.23 4.25 8.69
N ALA A 69 -15.71 3.89 7.52
CA ALA A 69 -14.34 3.35 7.41
C ALA A 69 -13.29 4.37 7.88
N LEU A 70 -13.46 5.64 7.56
CA LEU A 70 -12.56 6.71 8.00
C LEU A 70 -12.63 6.92 9.51
N GLU A 71 -13.84 6.98 10.07
CA GLU A 71 -14.06 7.07 11.52
C GLU A 71 -13.34 5.93 12.26
N MET A 72 -13.54 4.67 11.82
CA MET A 72 -12.91 3.50 12.42
C MET A 72 -11.38 3.53 12.28
N ALA A 73 -10.86 3.98 11.16
CA ALA A 73 -9.42 4.07 10.93
C ALA A 73 -8.77 5.13 11.83
N TYR A 74 -9.44 6.27 12.04
CA TYR A 74 -8.90 7.35 12.85
C TYR A 74 -9.04 7.09 14.37
N SER A 75 -10.11 6.40 14.81
CA SER A 75 -10.33 6.09 16.24
C SER A 75 -9.26 5.15 16.81
N ALA A 76 -8.70 4.25 16.01
CA ALA A 76 -7.70 3.27 16.44
C ALA A 76 -6.34 3.42 15.70
N MET A 77 -6.06 4.60 15.15
CA MET A 77 -4.91 4.84 14.27
C MET A 77 -3.56 4.54 14.96
N ASP A 78 -3.38 5.06 16.17
CA ASP A 78 -2.10 4.93 16.89
C ASP A 78 -1.87 3.49 17.37
N GLU A 79 -2.93 2.79 17.79
CA GLU A 79 -2.90 1.38 18.14
C GLU A 79 -2.53 0.51 16.92
N HIS A 80 -3.23 0.71 15.80
CA HIS A 80 -2.95 -0.01 14.57
C HIS A 80 -1.54 0.27 14.05
N ALA A 81 -1.06 1.52 14.11
CA ALA A 81 0.27 1.88 13.68
C ALA A 81 1.33 1.17 14.52
N THR A 82 1.18 1.17 15.85
CA THR A 82 2.10 0.49 16.77
C THR A 82 2.14 -1.01 16.51
N TYR A 83 0.98 -1.64 16.36
CA TYR A 83 0.88 -3.07 16.08
C TYR A 83 1.54 -3.45 14.76
N ILE A 84 1.21 -2.74 13.68
CA ILE A 84 1.73 -3.03 12.34
C ILE A 84 3.24 -2.76 12.26
N LYS A 85 3.74 -1.68 12.89
CA LYS A 85 5.17 -1.43 13.01
C LYS A 85 5.90 -2.60 13.70
N GLY A 86 5.31 -3.15 14.76
CA GLY A 86 5.84 -4.33 15.44
C GLY A 86 5.89 -5.57 14.54
N LEU A 87 4.87 -5.83 13.74
CA LEU A 87 4.85 -6.91 12.74
C LEU A 87 5.92 -6.71 11.66
N LYS A 88 6.04 -5.48 11.13
CA LYS A 88 7.03 -5.14 10.12
C LYS A 88 8.46 -5.30 10.65
N ALA A 89 8.74 -4.82 11.86
CA ALA A 89 10.05 -4.98 12.50
C ALA A 89 10.39 -6.47 12.68
N TYR A 90 9.46 -7.26 13.18
CA TYR A 90 9.62 -8.70 13.33
C TYR A 90 9.93 -9.40 12.01
N PHE A 91 9.24 -9.03 10.93
CA PHE A 91 9.50 -9.59 9.61
C PHE A 91 10.88 -9.18 9.06
N ILE A 92 11.28 -7.92 9.23
CA ILE A 92 12.60 -7.42 8.83
C ILE A 92 13.71 -8.23 9.54
N GLU A 93 13.61 -8.41 10.85
CA GLU A 93 14.58 -9.20 11.63
C GLU A 93 14.66 -10.65 11.14
N GLY A 94 13.52 -11.30 10.93
CA GLY A 94 13.46 -12.67 10.40
C GLY A 94 14.09 -12.81 9.03
N LEU A 95 13.83 -11.86 8.13
CA LEU A 95 14.41 -11.82 6.80
C LEU A 95 15.93 -11.64 6.82
N GLN A 96 16.44 -10.67 7.59
CA GLN A 96 17.87 -10.40 7.70
C GLN A 96 18.65 -11.59 8.29
N LYS A 97 18.03 -12.30 9.25
CA LYS A 97 18.62 -13.47 9.88
C LYS A 97 18.70 -14.68 8.93
N GLN A 98 17.69 -14.84 8.07
CA GLN A 98 17.57 -16.05 7.22
C GLN A 98 18.18 -15.87 5.83
N PHE A 99 18.24 -14.66 5.30
CA PHE A 99 18.65 -14.39 3.92
C PHE A 99 19.79 -13.38 3.85
N PRO A 100 21.06 -13.84 3.93
CA PRO A 100 22.20 -12.95 3.78
C PRO A 100 22.19 -12.24 2.42
N GLY A 101 22.51 -10.95 2.41
CA GLY A 101 22.61 -10.15 1.19
C GLY A 101 21.30 -9.54 0.68
N ILE A 102 20.16 -9.77 1.32
CA ILE A 102 18.94 -9.04 0.99
C ILE A 102 19.11 -7.54 1.26
N SER A 103 18.32 -6.76 0.56
CA SER A 103 18.23 -5.32 0.79
C SER A 103 16.76 -4.87 0.75
N PHE A 104 16.51 -3.67 1.27
CA PHE A 104 15.18 -3.06 1.23
C PHE A 104 15.18 -1.90 0.25
N ASN A 105 14.23 -1.91 -0.67
CA ASN A 105 14.14 -0.86 -1.68
C ASN A 105 13.61 0.45 -1.08
N GLY A 106 14.29 1.56 -1.39
CA GLY A 106 14.02 2.87 -0.80
C GLY A 106 14.18 2.83 0.71
N ALA A 107 13.39 3.59 1.43
CA ALA A 107 13.35 3.60 2.89
C ALA A 107 12.49 2.50 3.51
N SER A 108 12.02 1.50 2.73
CA SER A 108 11.00 0.56 3.22
C SER A 108 11.45 -0.30 4.40
N GLY A 109 12.75 -0.48 4.60
CA GLY A 109 13.31 -1.17 5.77
C GLY A 109 13.38 -0.32 7.04
N ASP A 110 13.21 0.99 6.94
CA ASP A 110 13.15 1.89 8.09
C ASP A 110 11.70 1.93 8.62
N VAL A 111 11.50 1.39 9.81
CA VAL A 111 10.16 1.26 10.41
C VAL A 111 9.57 2.62 10.78
N ASP A 112 10.40 3.58 11.14
CA ASP A 112 9.96 4.89 11.65
C ASP A 112 9.81 5.94 10.56
N ASN A 113 10.66 5.91 9.53
CA ASN A 113 10.71 6.91 8.48
C ASN A 113 10.15 6.42 7.14
N SER A 114 9.36 5.33 7.15
CA SER A 114 8.67 4.83 5.95
C SER A 114 7.20 4.53 6.22
N LEU A 115 6.44 4.26 5.16
CA LEU A 115 5.07 3.77 5.32
C LEU A 115 5.09 2.40 6.01
N TYR A 116 4.59 2.36 7.23
CA TYR A 116 4.66 1.17 8.09
C TYR A 116 3.87 -0.03 7.57
N THR A 117 2.93 0.17 6.66
CA THR A 117 2.11 -0.90 6.06
C THR A 117 2.77 -1.59 4.86
N VAL A 118 3.99 -1.21 4.48
CA VAL A 118 4.65 -1.73 3.27
C VAL A 118 6.11 -2.05 3.56
N LEU A 119 6.57 -3.20 3.06
CA LEU A 119 7.98 -3.58 3.01
C LEU A 119 8.30 -4.07 1.60
N ASN A 120 9.31 -3.51 0.97
CA ASN A 120 9.78 -3.95 -0.34
C ASN A 120 11.18 -4.55 -0.20
N VAL A 121 11.27 -5.85 -0.39
CA VAL A 121 12.48 -6.67 -0.20
C VAL A 121 13.08 -7.03 -1.54
N ARG A 122 14.38 -6.94 -1.68
CA ARG A 122 15.13 -7.42 -2.83
C ARG A 122 15.92 -8.65 -2.45
N PHE A 123 15.75 -9.70 -3.24
CA PHE A 123 16.45 -10.99 -3.13
C PHE A 123 17.47 -11.08 -4.28
N PRO A 124 18.75 -10.81 -4.05
CA PRO A 124 19.76 -10.75 -5.12
C PRO A 124 20.04 -12.12 -5.74
N SER A 125 19.84 -13.20 -5.00
CA SER A 125 20.01 -14.59 -5.47
C SER A 125 18.89 -15.07 -6.39
N VAL A 126 17.76 -14.38 -6.45
CA VAL A 126 16.60 -14.77 -7.27
C VAL A 126 16.59 -13.98 -8.56
N ALA A 127 16.81 -14.63 -9.69
CA ALA A 127 16.84 -13.97 -10.99
C ALA A 127 15.43 -13.63 -11.52
N ASP A 128 14.45 -14.49 -11.28
CA ASP A 128 13.09 -14.40 -11.81
C ASP A 128 12.10 -14.02 -10.69
N GLY A 129 11.69 -12.74 -10.69
CA GLY A 129 10.73 -12.22 -9.71
C GLY A 129 9.31 -12.69 -9.94
N ASP A 130 8.91 -12.95 -11.17
CA ASP A 130 7.56 -13.42 -11.50
C ASP A 130 7.38 -14.86 -11.04
N MET A 131 8.42 -15.68 -11.21
CA MET A 131 8.44 -17.05 -10.70
C MET A 131 8.39 -17.08 -9.17
N LEU A 132 9.11 -16.19 -8.49
CA LEU A 132 9.06 -16.08 -7.03
C LEU A 132 7.65 -15.72 -6.55
N LEU A 133 6.98 -14.77 -7.20
CA LEU A 133 5.60 -14.40 -6.89
C LEU A 133 4.63 -15.54 -7.14
N PHE A 134 4.80 -16.27 -8.24
CA PHE A 134 3.99 -17.43 -8.56
C PHE A 134 4.13 -18.55 -7.50
N GLN A 135 5.35 -18.82 -7.03
CA GLN A 135 5.59 -19.79 -5.96
C GLN A 135 4.95 -19.35 -4.63
N LEU A 136 5.02 -18.05 -4.29
CA LEU A 136 4.33 -17.50 -3.13
C LEU A 136 2.82 -17.66 -3.24
N ASP A 137 2.24 -17.44 -4.42
CA ASP A 137 0.80 -17.59 -4.66
C ASP A 137 0.34 -19.05 -4.53
N ILE A 138 1.10 -20.01 -5.03
CA ILE A 138 0.85 -21.46 -4.81
C ILE A 138 0.78 -21.78 -3.31
N GLU A 139 1.65 -21.18 -2.52
CA GLU A 139 1.69 -21.33 -1.06
C GLU A 139 0.64 -20.44 -0.36
N LYS A 140 -0.25 -19.80 -1.11
CA LYS A 140 -1.33 -18.90 -0.66
C LYS A 140 -0.83 -17.66 0.10
N ILE A 141 0.34 -17.17 -0.30
CA ILE A 141 0.92 -15.92 0.19
C ILE A 141 0.75 -14.86 -0.87
N SER A 142 -0.14 -13.92 -0.62
CA SER A 142 -0.38 -12.79 -1.52
C SER A 142 0.71 -11.73 -1.35
N ALA A 143 1.49 -11.52 -2.40
CA ALA A 143 2.53 -10.50 -2.47
C ALA A 143 2.47 -9.81 -3.85
N SER A 144 3.28 -8.80 -4.08
CA SER A 144 3.34 -8.14 -5.39
C SER A 144 4.77 -7.76 -5.76
N GLY A 145 5.12 -7.83 -7.05
CA GLY A 145 6.47 -7.53 -7.57
C GLY A 145 6.53 -6.16 -8.15
N GLY A 146 5.86 -5.58 -8.83
CA GLY A 146 5.96 -4.29 -9.49
C GLY A 146 4.97 -3.24 -8.99
N SER A 147 4.54 -2.38 -9.86
CA SER A 147 3.38 -1.54 -9.63
C SER A 147 2.11 -2.39 -9.59
N ALA A 148 1.28 -2.23 -8.56
CA ALA A 148 0.01 -2.95 -8.45
C ALA A 148 -0.97 -2.66 -9.61
N CYS A 149 -0.77 -1.56 -10.32
CA CYS A 149 -1.60 -1.15 -11.46
C CYS A 149 -1.12 -1.71 -12.81
N SER A 150 0.07 -2.30 -12.87
CA SER A 150 0.63 -2.93 -14.07
C SER A 150 0.67 -4.46 -13.99
N SER A 151 -0.14 -5.06 -13.12
CA SER A 151 -0.34 -6.50 -13.07
C SER A 151 -0.83 -7.01 -14.44
N GLY A 152 -0.02 -7.85 -15.08
CA GLY A 152 -0.28 -8.38 -16.43
C GLY A 152 0.71 -7.90 -17.51
N THR A 153 1.65 -7.01 -17.17
CA THR A 153 2.77 -6.68 -18.05
C THR A 153 4.08 -7.09 -17.39
N SER A 154 4.96 -7.74 -18.13
CA SER A 154 6.31 -8.14 -17.67
C SER A 154 7.28 -6.97 -17.45
N VAL A 155 6.79 -5.75 -17.49
CA VAL A 155 7.59 -4.55 -17.27
C VAL A 155 7.78 -4.34 -15.76
N GLY A 156 9.00 -4.47 -15.29
CA GLY A 156 9.39 -4.20 -13.90
C GLY A 156 8.95 -2.81 -13.41
N SER A 157 9.03 -2.57 -12.12
CA SER A 157 8.66 -1.28 -11.55
C SER A 157 9.59 -0.16 -12.02
N HIS A 158 9.08 0.80 -12.78
CA HIS A 158 9.83 2.00 -13.19
C HIS A 158 10.36 2.80 -11.97
N VAL A 159 9.65 2.75 -10.83
CA VAL A 159 10.10 3.38 -9.57
C VAL A 159 11.35 2.70 -9.04
N LEU A 160 11.36 1.36 -8.97
CA LEU A 160 12.53 0.62 -8.49
C LEU A 160 13.73 0.77 -9.41
N SER A 161 13.49 0.81 -10.73
CA SER A 161 14.54 1.07 -11.72
C SER A 161 15.11 2.47 -11.60
N ALA A 162 14.29 3.47 -11.30
CA ALA A 162 14.76 4.83 -11.07
C ALA A 162 15.53 4.99 -9.75
N LEU A 163 15.11 4.28 -8.70
CA LEU A 163 15.82 4.28 -7.41
C LEU A 163 17.19 3.60 -7.47
N ASN A 164 17.29 2.50 -8.19
CA ASN A 164 18.54 1.76 -8.35
C ASN A 164 18.58 1.06 -9.71
N PRO A 165 19.11 1.73 -10.75
CA PRO A 165 19.15 1.20 -12.12
C PRO A 165 20.03 -0.05 -12.28
N THR A 166 20.99 -0.25 -11.40
CA THR A 166 21.94 -1.37 -11.44
C THR A 166 21.58 -2.54 -10.53
N ALA A 167 20.45 -2.42 -9.78
CA ALA A 167 20.05 -3.46 -8.86
C ALA A 167 19.62 -4.74 -9.60
N THR A 168 20.20 -5.85 -9.22
CA THR A 168 19.87 -7.19 -9.71
C THR A 168 18.98 -7.94 -8.73
N GLY A 169 18.39 -9.05 -9.19
CA GLY A 169 17.55 -9.93 -8.38
C GLY A 169 16.09 -9.47 -8.28
N ALA A 170 15.29 -10.33 -7.69
CA ALA A 170 13.84 -10.15 -7.55
C ALA A 170 13.49 -9.15 -6.45
N ALA A 171 12.48 -8.33 -6.70
CA ALA A 171 11.90 -7.43 -5.70
C ALA A 171 10.46 -7.84 -5.39
N VAL A 172 10.16 -8.07 -4.13
CA VAL A 172 8.83 -8.43 -3.64
C VAL A 172 8.33 -7.41 -2.64
N ARG A 173 7.11 -6.94 -2.83
CA ARG A 173 6.43 -6.04 -1.90
C ARG A 173 5.44 -6.81 -1.04
N PHE A 174 5.66 -6.81 0.24
CA PHE A 174 4.73 -7.27 1.26
C PHE A 174 3.93 -6.09 1.82
N SER A 175 2.65 -6.32 2.07
CA SER A 175 1.76 -5.31 2.63
C SER A 175 1.15 -5.84 3.92
N PHE A 176 1.09 -4.98 4.93
CA PHE A 176 0.59 -5.30 6.26
C PHE A 176 -0.71 -4.58 6.56
N SER A 177 -1.54 -5.22 7.35
CA SER A 177 -2.75 -4.64 7.92
C SER A 177 -2.88 -5.02 9.41
N LYS A 178 -3.82 -4.38 10.08
CA LYS A 178 -4.17 -4.73 11.46
C LYS A 178 -4.68 -6.17 11.64
N ASN A 179 -5.03 -6.86 10.56
CA ASN A 179 -5.56 -8.22 10.59
C ASN A 179 -4.47 -9.28 10.42
N ASN A 180 -3.24 -8.89 10.08
CA ASN A 180 -2.14 -9.84 10.00
C ASN A 180 -1.63 -10.24 11.38
N THR A 181 -1.03 -11.43 11.46
CA THR A 181 -0.52 -12.03 12.69
C THR A 181 0.96 -12.39 12.58
N ARG A 182 1.63 -12.58 13.72
CA ARG A 182 3.00 -13.09 13.73
C ARG A 182 3.10 -14.49 13.11
N THR A 183 2.11 -15.36 13.35
CA THR A 183 2.06 -16.71 12.77
C THR A 183 2.05 -16.69 11.24
N GLU A 184 1.35 -15.72 10.62
CA GLU A 184 1.39 -15.53 9.17
C GLU A 184 2.78 -15.10 8.70
N ILE A 185 3.47 -14.23 9.46
CA ILE A 185 4.85 -13.83 9.15
C ILE A 185 5.80 -15.02 9.25
N ASP A 186 5.69 -15.84 10.30
CA ASP A 186 6.50 -17.05 10.46
C ASP A 186 6.30 -18.00 9.27
N ARG A 187 5.04 -18.17 8.83
CA ARG A 187 4.71 -18.97 7.63
C ARG A 187 5.36 -18.41 6.37
N VAL A 188 5.35 -17.08 6.19
CA VAL A 188 6.01 -16.45 5.04
C VAL A 188 7.52 -16.69 5.07
N LEU A 189 8.17 -16.56 6.24
CA LEU A 189 9.60 -16.81 6.40
C LEU A 189 9.97 -18.27 6.11
N GLU A 190 9.16 -19.24 6.58
CA GLU A 190 9.35 -20.66 6.28
C GLU A 190 9.24 -20.97 4.78
N VAL A 191 8.25 -20.39 4.10
CA VAL A 191 8.05 -20.57 2.66
C VAL A 191 9.19 -19.95 1.88
N LEU A 192 9.56 -18.70 2.19
CA LEU A 192 10.69 -18.04 1.55
C LEU A 192 11.98 -18.85 1.69
N LYS A 193 12.22 -19.47 2.85
CA LYS A 193 13.39 -20.33 3.06
C LYS A 193 13.39 -21.53 2.12
N LYS A 194 12.24 -22.08 1.74
CA LYS A 194 12.13 -23.21 0.81
C LYS A 194 12.34 -22.83 -0.65
N ILE A 195 11.90 -21.61 -1.04
CA ILE A 195 11.86 -21.21 -2.44
C ILE A 195 13.02 -20.29 -2.87
N VAL A 196 13.72 -19.66 -1.91
CA VAL A 196 14.84 -18.74 -2.17
C VAL A 196 16.21 -19.39 -1.90
N SER A 197 16.24 -20.55 -1.21
CA SER A 197 17.46 -21.29 -0.85
C SER A 197 18.08 -22.01 -2.01
#